data_17c71e4c3ec1072e36639f26e5fecf7c
#
_entry.id   17c71e4c3ec1072e36639f26e5fecf7c
#
_cell.length_a   1.000
_cell.length_b   1.000
_cell.length_c   1.000
_cell.angle_alpha   90.00
_cell.angle_beta   90.00
_cell.angle_gamma   90.00
#
_symmetry.space_group_name_H-M   'P 1'
#
loop_
_entity.id
_entity.type
_entity.pdbx_description
1 polymer ?
#
loop_
_entity_poly.entity_id
_entity_poly.type
_entity_poly.pdbx_seq_one_letter_code
_entity_poly.pdbx_strand_id
1 'polypeptide(L)'
;MRQRTVIIILAAALVVTGLWGGYNYFLNREHAIQMDNMYQKSFFDMVSRVNNIETSLSKLMASGDQGQHLTLISEIWRHADGAQADLASLPISHLALVETSKLLNQMSDYSSYLTKKIGQGKTLSLKESANLRQLHNSYVK
;
A
#
# COMPACT_ATOMS: atom_id res chain seq x y z
N MET A 1 49.81 -35.61 25.61
CA MET A 1 48.68 -35.91 24.71
C MET A 1 47.44 -35.07 25.04
N ARG A 2 47.06 -34.90 26.31
CA ARG A 2 45.84 -34.20 26.77
C ARG A 2 45.75 -32.73 26.34
N GLN A 3 46.86 -31.98 26.35
CA GLN A 3 46.85 -30.55 25.95
C GLN A 3 46.59 -30.33 24.47
N ARG A 4 47.11 -31.14 23.59
CA ARG A 4 46.88 -31.04 22.13
C ARG A 4 45.43 -31.32 21.77
N THR A 5 44.80 -32.28 22.44
CA THR A 5 43.38 -32.62 22.24
C THR A 5 42.47 -31.46 22.65
N VAL A 6 42.77 -30.78 23.77
CA VAL A 6 42.01 -29.62 24.23
C VAL A 6 42.12 -28.46 23.27
N ILE A 7 43.30 -28.20 22.69
CA ILE A 7 43.49 -27.12 21.71
C ILE A 7 42.72 -27.41 20.41
N ILE A 8 42.69 -28.67 19.96
CA ILE A 8 41.93 -29.06 18.78
C ILE A 8 40.44 -28.89 18.99
N ILE A 9 39.90 -29.26 20.13
CA ILE A 9 38.48 -29.11 20.49
C ILE A 9 38.11 -27.62 20.56
N LEU A 10 38.94 -26.78 21.17
CA LEU A 10 38.73 -25.33 21.25
C LEU A 10 38.77 -24.68 19.86
N ALA A 11 39.72 -25.07 19.01
CA ALA A 11 39.81 -24.57 17.64
C ALA A 11 38.57 -24.97 16.80
N ALA A 12 38.12 -26.24 16.91
CA ALA A 12 36.92 -26.71 16.26
C ALA A 12 35.65 -25.96 16.74
N ALA A 13 35.52 -25.72 18.04
CA ALA A 13 34.40 -24.94 18.58
C ALA A 13 34.40 -23.50 18.07
N LEU A 14 35.58 -22.89 17.94
CA LEU A 14 35.73 -21.53 17.45
C LEU A 14 35.36 -21.41 15.95
N VAL A 15 35.70 -22.41 15.12
CA VAL A 15 35.31 -22.49 13.72
C VAL A 15 33.80 -22.66 13.58
N VAL A 16 33.20 -23.55 14.37
CA VAL A 16 31.75 -23.78 14.33
C VAL A 16 30.97 -22.54 14.74
N THR A 17 31.37 -21.87 15.83
CA THR A 17 30.72 -20.62 16.26
C THR A 17 30.94 -19.47 15.27
N GLY A 18 32.10 -19.38 14.62
CA GLY A 18 32.39 -18.40 13.60
C GLY A 18 31.55 -18.59 12.33
N LEU A 19 31.42 -19.83 11.87
CA LEU A 19 30.57 -20.17 10.71
C LEU A 19 29.08 -19.91 11.01
N TRP A 20 28.61 -20.27 12.19
CA TRP A 20 27.22 -20.07 12.58
C TRP A 20 26.89 -18.58 12.79
N GLY A 21 27.79 -17.84 13.39
CA GLY A 21 27.67 -16.37 13.54
C GLY A 21 27.66 -15.64 12.18
N GLY A 22 28.56 -16.05 11.27
CA GLY A 22 28.59 -15.52 9.90
C GLY A 22 27.32 -15.83 9.12
N TYR A 23 26.83 -17.06 9.18
CA TYR A 23 25.59 -17.47 8.53
C TYR A 23 24.36 -16.69 9.04
N ASN A 24 24.22 -16.53 10.34
CA ASN A 24 23.14 -15.71 10.93
C ASN A 24 23.25 -14.23 10.56
N TYR A 25 24.45 -13.69 10.46
CA TYR A 25 24.67 -12.30 10.07
C TYR A 25 24.23 -12.05 8.60
N PHE A 26 24.56 -12.97 7.70
CA PHE A 26 24.12 -12.90 6.29
C PHE A 26 22.61 -13.00 6.15
N LEU A 27 21.95 -13.95 6.84
CA LEU A 27 20.50 -14.11 6.81
C LEU A 27 19.77 -12.87 7.33
N ASN A 28 20.22 -12.30 8.45
CA ASN A 28 19.60 -11.09 9.01
C ASN A 28 19.74 -9.87 8.08
N ARG A 29 20.84 -9.77 7.34
CA ARG A 29 21.06 -8.69 6.39
C ARG A 29 20.17 -8.82 5.15
N GLU A 30 19.98 -10.02 4.62
CA GLU A 30 19.04 -10.26 3.51
C GLU A 30 17.60 -9.92 3.88
N HIS A 31 17.16 -10.30 5.08
CA HIS A 31 15.84 -9.96 5.57
C HIS A 31 15.64 -8.44 5.72
N ALA A 32 16.63 -7.72 6.22
CA ALA A 32 16.56 -6.27 6.34
C ALA A 32 16.43 -5.58 4.98
N ILE A 33 17.21 -6.02 3.98
CA ILE A 33 17.15 -5.48 2.60
C ILE A 33 15.81 -5.81 1.95
N GLN A 34 15.28 -7.02 2.14
CA GLN A 34 13.99 -7.42 1.59
C GLN A 34 12.85 -6.61 2.20
N MET A 35 12.88 -6.35 3.50
CA MET A 35 11.90 -5.51 4.19
C MET A 35 11.93 -4.07 3.69
N ASP A 36 13.12 -3.47 3.55
CA ASP A 36 13.29 -2.12 3.04
C ASP A 36 12.77 -1.99 1.59
N ASN A 37 13.11 -2.94 0.73
CA ASN A 37 12.60 -3.00 -0.64
C ASN A 37 11.06 -3.15 -0.69
N MET A 38 10.48 -3.94 0.21
CA MET A 38 9.04 -4.11 0.31
C MET A 38 8.36 -2.80 0.73
N TYR A 39 8.91 -2.08 1.71
CA TYR A 39 8.37 -0.80 2.15
C TYR A 39 8.46 0.28 1.07
N GLN A 40 9.61 0.36 0.39
CA GLN A 40 9.77 1.26 -0.75
C GLN A 40 8.75 0.96 -1.84
N LYS A 41 8.60 -0.32 -2.20
CA LYS A 41 7.60 -0.73 -3.18
C LYS A 41 6.19 -0.33 -2.76
N SER A 42 5.76 -0.64 -1.54
CA SER A 42 4.43 -0.29 -1.05
C SER A 42 4.20 1.22 -1.06
N PHE A 43 5.21 2.01 -0.71
CA PHE A 43 5.13 3.47 -0.79
C PHE A 43 4.92 3.96 -2.23
N PHE A 44 5.73 3.50 -3.18
CA PHE A 44 5.59 3.90 -4.59
C PHE A 44 4.29 3.40 -5.21
N ASP A 45 3.84 2.18 -4.87
CA ASP A 45 2.57 1.63 -5.32
C ASP A 45 1.40 2.48 -4.78
N MET A 46 1.43 2.86 -3.50
CA MET A 46 0.45 3.77 -2.90
C MET A 46 0.40 5.12 -3.62
N VAL A 47 1.54 5.77 -3.84
CA VAL A 47 1.62 7.05 -4.56
C VAL A 47 1.07 6.92 -5.98
N SER A 48 1.42 5.86 -6.68
CA SER A 48 0.90 5.57 -8.03
C SER A 48 -0.63 5.41 -8.03
N ARG A 49 -1.18 4.69 -7.05
CA ARG A 49 -2.64 4.52 -6.92
C ARG A 49 -3.35 5.83 -6.59
N VAL A 50 -2.78 6.67 -5.74
CA VAL A 50 -3.33 8.01 -5.43
C VAL A 50 -3.37 8.87 -6.69
N ASN A 51 -2.31 8.89 -7.50
CA ASN A 51 -2.28 9.60 -8.77
C ASN A 51 -3.32 9.05 -9.77
N ASN A 52 -3.55 7.74 -9.78
CA ASN A 52 -4.57 7.13 -10.61
C ASN A 52 -6.00 7.51 -10.15
N ILE A 53 -6.24 7.61 -8.84
CA ILE A 53 -7.50 8.11 -8.28
C ILE A 53 -7.75 9.53 -8.76
N GLU A 54 -6.77 10.44 -8.64
CA GLU A 54 -6.87 11.82 -9.10
C GLU A 54 -7.18 11.91 -10.58
N THR A 55 -6.47 11.12 -11.39
CA THR A 55 -6.68 11.06 -12.85
C THR A 55 -8.08 10.58 -13.19
N SER A 56 -8.56 9.50 -12.54
CA SER A 56 -9.89 8.94 -12.78
C SER A 56 -11.00 9.89 -12.31
N LEU A 57 -10.80 10.59 -11.17
CA LEU A 57 -11.70 11.64 -10.70
C LEU A 57 -11.78 12.81 -11.70
N SER A 58 -10.63 13.28 -12.18
CA SER A 58 -10.58 14.37 -13.17
C SER A 58 -11.30 14.00 -14.47
N LYS A 59 -11.10 12.78 -14.96
CA LYS A 59 -11.82 12.25 -16.12
C LYS A 59 -13.32 12.13 -15.87
N LEU A 60 -13.72 11.68 -14.67
CA LEU A 60 -15.11 11.55 -14.29
C LEU A 60 -15.82 12.90 -14.26
N MET A 61 -15.15 13.96 -13.78
CA MET A 61 -15.70 15.32 -13.77
C MET A 61 -15.84 15.92 -15.15
N ALA A 62 -14.99 15.52 -16.11
CA ALA A 62 -15.04 15.97 -17.50
C ALA A 62 -15.98 15.15 -18.39
N SER A 63 -16.32 13.92 -17.99
CA SER A 63 -17.13 12.99 -18.77
C SER A 63 -18.63 13.26 -18.57
N GLY A 64 -19.37 13.36 -19.68
CA GLY A 64 -20.83 13.36 -19.68
C GLY A 64 -21.45 11.98 -19.95
N ASP A 65 -20.63 10.94 -20.22
CA ASP A 65 -21.09 9.61 -20.59
C ASP A 65 -21.27 8.70 -19.36
N GLN A 66 -22.49 8.20 -19.18
CA GLN A 66 -22.84 7.31 -18.07
C GLN A 66 -22.13 5.95 -18.13
N GLY A 67 -21.80 5.43 -19.30
CA GLY A 67 -21.03 4.19 -19.44
C GLY A 67 -19.61 4.34 -18.92
N GLN A 68 -18.98 5.47 -19.17
CA GLN A 68 -17.67 5.79 -18.64
C GLN A 68 -17.68 6.01 -17.12
N HIS A 69 -18.77 6.53 -16.57
CA HIS A 69 -18.89 6.76 -15.12
C HIS A 69 -18.73 5.46 -14.33
N LEU A 70 -19.33 4.36 -14.77
CA LEU A 70 -19.20 3.06 -14.08
C LEU A 70 -17.74 2.60 -14.06
N THR A 71 -17.06 2.68 -15.20
CA THR A 71 -15.66 2.26 -15.34
C THR A 71 -14.76 3.11 -14.45
N LEU A 72 -14.86 4.43 -14.54
CA LEU A 72 -14.03 5.36 -13.79
C LEU A 72 -14.24 5.25 -12.28
N ILE A 73 -15.48 5.11 -11.81
CA ILE A 73 -15.80 4.95 -10.40
C ILE A 73 -15.29 3.59 -9.88
N SER A 74 -15.37 2.54 -10.70
CA SER A 74 -14.82 1.23 -10.34
C SER A 74 -13.28 1.26 -10.26
N GLU A 75 -12.62 2.03 -11.11
CA GLU A 75 -11.17 2.27 -11.04
C GLU A 75 -10.79 3.03 -9.77
N ILE A 76 -11.52 4.11 -9.43
CA ILE A 76 -11.32 4.87 -8.19
C ILE A 76 -11.45 3.95 -6.98
N TRP A 77 -12.50 3.13 -6.92
CA TRP A 77 -12.67 2.16 -5.84
C TRP A 77 -11.47 1.22 -5.70
N ARG A 78 -11.08 0.57 -6.80
CA ARG A 78 -9.97 -0.39 -6.80
C ARG A 78 -8.64 0.24 -6.39
N HIS A 79 -8.37 1.48 -6.86
CA HIS A 79 -7.14 2.18 -6.50
C HIS A 79 -7.17 2.67 -5.05
N ALA A 80 -8.31 3.12 -4.53
CA ALA A 80 -8.45 3.55 -3.14
C ALA A 80 -8.28 2.37 -2.17
N ASP A 81 -8.90 1.23 -2.46
CA ASP A 81 -8.76 0.00 -1.69
C ASP A 81 -7.30 -0.53 -1.70
N GLY A 82 -6.68 -0.54 -2.88
CA GLY A 82 -5.28 -0.93 -3.01
C GLY A 82 -4.31 0.04 -2.32
N ALA A 83 -4.52 1.36 -2.41
CA ALA A 83 -3.71 2.36 -1.73
C ALA A 83 -3.80 2.22 -0.19
N GLN A 84 -4.96 1.83 0.32
CA GLN A 84 -5.14 1.55 1.74
C GLN A 84 -4.35 0.32 2.19
N ALA A 85 -4.37 -0.75 1.39
CA ALA A 85 -3.58 -1.96 1.67
C ALA A 85 -2.07 -1.66 1.65
N ASP A 86 -1.60 -0.88 0.66
CA ASP A 86 -0.21 -0.45 0.57
C ASP A 86 0.18 0.43 1.78
N LEU A 87 -0.69 1.37 2.18
CA LEU A 87 -0.49 2.22 3.35
C LEU A 87 -0.38 1.41 4.66
N ALA A 88 -1.22 0.39 4.81
CA ALA A 88 -1.21 -0.49 5.98
C ALA A 88 0.05 -1.33 6.11
N SER A 89 0.78 -1.55 5.01
CA SER A 89 2.04 -2.30 5.00
C SER A 89 3.27 -1.45 5.37
N LEU A 90 3.12 -0.12 5.46
CA LEU A 90 4.23 0.78 5.79
C LEU A 90 4.53 0.80 7.30
N PRO A 91 5.82 0.81 7.70
CA PRO A 91 6.23 0.85 9.11
C PRO A 91 6.15 2.26 9.70
N ILE A 92 5.06 2.98 9.43
CA ILE A 92 4.86 4.36 9.87
C ILE A 92 3.88 4.36 11.05
N SER A 93 4.11 5.25 12.03
CA SER A 93 3.24 5.34 13.20
C SER A 93 1.80 5.66 12.79
N HIS A 94 0.84 4.95 13.35
CA HIS A 94 -0.58 5.10 13.04
C HIS A 94 -1.08 6.55 13.15
N LEU A 95 -0.51 7.35 14.05
CA LEU A 95 -0.90 8.76 14.22
C LEU A 95 -0.66 9.62 12.99
N ALA A 96 0.43 9.39 12.25
CA ALA A 96 0.74 10.18 11.04
C ALA A 96 -0.15 9.83 9.84
N LEU A 97 -0.77 8.64 9.87
CA LEU A 97 -1.52 8.10 8.73
C LEU A 97 -3.05 8.10 8.91
N VAL A 98 -3.55 8.48 10.09
CA VAL A 98 -4.99 8.42 10.40
C VAL A 98 -5.83 9.21 9.38
N GLU A 99 -5.42 10.42 9.05
CA GLU A 99 -6.14 11.29 8.11
C GLU A 99 -6.15 10.69 6.69
N THR A 100 -4.98 10.25 6.22
CA THR A 100 -4.83 9.62 4.89
C THR A 100 -5.62 8.31 4.80
N SER A 101 -5.50 7.45 5.81
CA SER A 101 -6.25 6.21 5.90
C SER A 101 -7.76 6.45 5.91
N LYS A 102 -8.23 7.42 6.68
CA LYS A 102 -9.63 7.81 6.74
C LYS A 102 -10.14 8.29 5.38
N LEU A 103 -9.36 9.11 4.69
CA LEU A 103 -9.72 9.63 3.37
C LEU A 103 -9.80 8.51 2.32
N LEU A 104 -8.80 7.61 2.29
CA LEU A 104 -8.79 6.45 1.39
C LEU A 104 -9.98 5.51 1.67
N ASN A 105 -10.30 5.26 2.94
CA ASN A 105 -11.48 4.49 3.33
C ASN A 105 -12.77 5.13 2.83
N GLN A 106 -12.95 6.42 3.06
CA GLN A 106 -14.13 7.14 2.59
C GLN A 106 -14.26 7.09 1.06
N MET A 107 -13.14 7.22 0.35
CA MET A 107 -13.12 7.12 -1.11
C MET A 107 -13.48 5.72 -1.58
N SER A 108 -12.90 4.69 -0.97
CA SER A 108 -13.18 3.28 -1.31
C SER A 108 -14.65 2.95 -1.07
N ASP A 109 -15.17 3.23 0.12
CA ASP A 109 -16.56 2.94 0.50
C ASP A 109 -17.56 3.66 -0.40
N TYR A 110 -17.32 4.95 -0.63
CA TYR A 110 -18.22 5.75 -1.44
C TYR A 110 -18.22 5.32 -2.92
N SER A 111 -17.03 5.04 -3.48
CA SER A 111 -16.91 4.57 -4.85
C SER A 111 -17.50 3.16 -5.02
N SER A 112 -17.34 2.27 -4.03
CA SER A 112 -17.99 0.95 -4.01
C SER A 112 -19.51 1.07 -4.03
N TYR A 113 -20.06 1.95 -3.20
CA TYR A 113 -21.50 2.23 -3.18
C TYR A 113 -22.00 2.72 -4.55
N LEU A 114 -21.31 3.69 -5.16
CA LEU A 114 -21.69 4.24 -6.46
C LEU A 114 -21.56 3.21 -7.59
N THR A 115 -20.51 2.38 -7.56
CA THR A 115 -20.34 1.26 -8.53
C THR A 115 -21.53 0.32 -8.50
N LYS A 116 -21.98 -0.08 -7.32
CA LYS A 116 -23.17 -0.94 -7.16
C LYS A 116 -24.43 -0.26 -7.66
N LYS A 117 -24.61 1.01 -7.34
CA LYS A 117 -25.77 1.80 -7.74
C LYS A 117 -25.88 1.93 -9.26
N ILE A 118 -24.77 2.31 -9.93
CA ILE A 118 -24.73 2.48 -11.40
C ILE A 118 -24.85 1.11 -12.10
N GLY A 119 -24.23 0.07 -11.55
CA GLY A 119 -24.38 -1.31 -12.04
C GLY A 119 -25.82 -1.83 -11.99
N GLN A 120 -26.69 -1.23 -11.15
CA GLN A 120 -28.15 -1.48 -11.13
C GLN A 120 -28.93 -0.63 -12.13
N GLY A 121 -28.27 0.09 -13.03
CA GLY A 121 -28.90 0.97 -14.01
C GLY A 121 -29.33 2.34 -13.49
N LYS A 122 -28.92 2.71 -12.26
CA LYS A 122 -29.24 4.02 -11.69
C LYS A 122 -28.16 5.03 -12.07
N THR A 123 -28.56 6.29 -12.29
CA THR A 123 -27.64 7.38 -12.63
C THR A 123 -27.09 8.08 -11.39
N LEU A 124 -25.96 8.79 -11.55
CA LEU A 124 -25.42 9.67 -10.53
C LEU A 124 -26.37 10.86 -10.31
N SER A 125 -26.71 11.12 -9.06
CA SER A 125 -27.45 12.33 -8.69
C SER A 125 -26.51 13.55 -8.60
N LEU A 126 -27.06 14.75 -8.70
CA LEU A 126 -26.32 16.01 -8.51
C LEU A 126 -25.58 16.06 -7.18
N LYS A 127 -26.20 15.52 -6.11
CA LYS A 127 -25.58 15.45 -4.78
C LYS A 127 -24.37 14.52 -4.75
N GLU A 128 -24.45 13.38 -5.41
CA GLU A 128 -23.35 12.41 -5.49
C GLU A 128 -22.18 12.95 -6.29
N SER A 129 -22.47 13.65 -7.41
CA SER A 129 -21.44 14.33 -8.18
C SER A 129 -20.77 15.47 -7.37
N ALA A 130 -21.53 16.20 -6.56
CA ALA A 130 -20.99 17.21 -5.66
C ALA A 130 -20.09 16.61 -4.57
N ASN A 131 -20.48 15.47 -3.98
CA ASN A 131 -19.67 14.76 -2.99
C ASN A 131 -18.35 14.25 -3.59
N LEU A 132 -18.37 13.68 -4.80
CA LEU A 132 -17.15 13.27 -5.51
C LEU A 132 -16.22 14.47 -5.75
N ARG A 133 -16.77 15.63 -6.12
CA ARG A 133 -16.00 16.86 -6.31
C ARG A 133 -15.40 17.35 -5.00
N GLN A 134 -16.12 17.25 -3.89
CA GLN A 134 -15.60 17.60 -2.56
C GLN A 134 -14.45 16.68 -2.15
N LEU A 135 -14.57 15.37 -2.38
CA LEU A 135 -13.49 14.41 -2.15
C LEU A 135 -12.27 14.74 -3.02
N HIS A 136 -12.46 15.01 -4.31
CA HIS A 136 -11.36 15.44 -5.19
C HIS A 136 -10.62 16.67 -4.63
N ASN A 137 -11.35 17.69 -4.22
CA ASN A 137 -10.75 18.93 -3.66
C ASN A 137 -10.01 18.68 -2.33
N SER A 138 -10.35 17.63 -1.60
CA SER A 138 -9.64 17.22 -0.38
C SER A 138 -8.31 16.50 -0.67
N TYR A 139 -8.15 15.95 -1.87
CA TYR A 139 -6.91 15.31 -2.32
C TYR A 139 -5.87 16.30 -2.85
N VAL A 140 -6.30 17.43 -3.40
CA VAL A 140 -5.43 18.43 -4.06
C VAL A 140 -4.78 19.41 -3.06
N LYS A 141 -5.06 19.29 -1.77
CA LYS A 141 -4.41 20.07 -0.71
C LYS A 141 -3.26 19.32 -0.06
#